data_dd24cbbe347cc072697ac4718da1ed39
#
_entry.id   dd24cbbe347cc072697ac4718da1ed39
#
_cell.length_a   1.000
_cell.length_b   1.000
_cell.length_c   1.000
_cell.angle_alpha   90.00
_cell.angle_beta   90.00
_cell.angle_gamma   90.00
#
_symmetry.space_group_name_H-M   'P 1'
#
loop_
_entity.id
_entity.type
_entity.pdbx_description
1 polymer ?
#
loop_
_entity_poly.entity_id
_entity_poly.type
_entity_poly.pdbx_seq_one_letter_code
_entity_poly.pdbx_strand_id
1 'polypeptide(L)'
;MMRGTFANIRIKNEMLENVEGGYTKNLKGETTSVFDAAMAYKEKEIPLVVIGGEQYGAGSSRDWAAKGTALLGVKAVIAESFERIHRSNLVGMGVIPFEFTGDDNRKSLSLSGDERISIQDLETIKPLGEVDCEILYSDGESTTIKLKCRIDTAIEIEYVEHGGVLHYVLRNLAKAS
;
A
#
# COMPACT_ATOMS: atom_id res chain seq x y z
N MET A 1 -14.92 -4.52 10.30
CA MET A 1 -13.72 -4.88 9.52
C MET A 1 -12.83 -3.68 9.27
N MET A 2 -13.24 -2.65 8.52
CA MET A 2 -12.40 -1.49 8.19
C MET A 2 -11.81 -0.79 9.42
N ARG A 3 -12.60 -0.56 10.47
CA ARG A 3 -12.11 0.02 11.73
C ARG A 3 -11.10 -0.86 12.48
N GLY A 4 -11.13 -2.18 12.24
CA GLY A 4 -10.18 -3.13 12.84
C GLY A 4 -8.91 -3.34 12.03
N THR A 5 -8.87 -2.87 10.78
CA THR A 5 -7.66 -2.90 9.98
C THR A 5 -6.64 -1.92 10.59
N PHE A 6 -5.42 -2.37 10.80
CA PHE A 6 -4.37 -1.64 11.52
C PHE A 6 -4.70 -1.29 13.00
N ALA A 7 -5.67 -1.96 13.63
CA ALA A 7 -6.04 -1.71 15.02
C ALA A 7 -5.30 -2.59 16.04
N ASN A 8 -4.32 -3.40 15.61
CA ASN A 8 -3.53 -4.21 16.53
C ASN A 8 -2.71 -3.29 17.43
N ILE A 9 -2.78 -3.54 18.75
CA ILE A 9 -2.06 -2.75 19.76
C ILE A 9 -0.52 -2.80 19.62
N ARG A 10 0.01 -3.76 18.87
CA ARG A 10 1.46 -3.89 18.61
C ARG A 10 1.93 -3.12 17.39
N ILE A 11 1.03 -2.51 16.63
CA ILE A 11 1.43 -1.67 15.50
C ILE A 11 2.08 -0.41 16.05
N LYS A 12 3.24 -0.08 15.50
CA LYS A 12 3.96 1.16 15.77
C LYS A 12 4.03 1.93 14.47
N ASN A 13 3.22 2.97 14.39
CA ASN A 13 3.30 3.91 13.28
C ASN A 13 4.41 4.91 13.58
N GLU A 14 5.51 4.84 12.81
CA GLU A 14 6.69 5.68 13.00
C GLU A 14 6.41 7.18 12.75
N MET A 15 5.24 7.54 12.20
CA MET A 15 4.76 8.93 12.16
C MET A 15 4.45 9.51 13.55
N LEU A 16 4.27 8.67 14.56
CA LEU A 16 3.86 9.05 15.90
C LEU A 16 4.88 8.58 16.93
N GLU A 17 5.39 9.50 17.74
CA GLU A 17 6.29 9.17 18.83
C GLU A 17 5.52 8.52 19.98
N ASN A 18 6.00 7.37 20.44
CA ASN A 18 5.48 6.66 21.62
C ASN A 18 3.97 6.30 21.58
N VAL A 19 3.38 6.21 20.40
CA VAL A 19 1.98 5.78 20.20
C VAL A 19 1.96 4.40 19.57
N GLU A 20 1.26 3.47 20.21
CA GLU A 20 1.03 2.13 19.69
C GLU A 20 -0.45 1.97 19.28
N GLY A 21 -0.72 1.02 18.37
CA GLY A 21 -2.07 0.72 17.91
C GLY A 21 -2.44 1.42 16.61
N GLY A 22 -3.73 1.50 16.35
CA GLY A 22 -4.31 1.93 15.09
C GLY A 22 -4.41 3.45 14.92
N TYR A 23 -3.35 4.18 15.18
CA TYR A 23 -3.31 5.64 15.08
C TYR A 23 -2.38 6.12 13.97
N THR A 24 -2.68 7.29 13.43
CA THR A 24 -1.90 7.99 12.41
C THR A 24 -2.15 9.49 12.48
N LYS A 25 -1.54 10.27 11.61
CA LYS A 25 -1.85 11.69 11.43
C LYS A 25 -2.94 11.87 10.37
N ASN A 26 -3.84 12.81 10.60
CA ASN A 26 -4.81 13.26 9.61
C ASN A 26 -4.19 14.33 8.67
N LEU A 27 -4.99 14.86 7.73
CA LEU A 27 -4.60 15.91 6.79
C LEU A 27 -4.13 17.22 7.44
N LYS A 28 -4.41 17.41 8.74
CA LYS A 28 -3.97 18.59 9.52
C LYS A 28 -2.76 18.28 10.39
N GLY A 29 -2.21 17.07 10.33
CA GLY A 29 -1.12 16.63 11.20
C GLY A 29 -1.55 16.21 12.61
N GLU A 30 -2.84 16.15 12.91
CA GLU A 30 -3.37 15.75 14.21
C GLU A 30 -3.46 14.23 14.32
N THR A 31 -3.17 13.68 15.50
CA THR A 31 -3.28 12.24 15.77
C THR A 31 -4.76 11.82 15.78
N THR A 32 -5.07 10.82 14.99
CA THR A 32 -6.41 10.23 14.88
C THR A 32 -6.34 8.73 14.58
N SER A 33 -7.49 8.05 14.56
CA SER A 33 -7.51 6.65 14.14
C SER A 33 -7.15 6.51 12.65
N VAL A 34 -6.48 5.40 12.28
CA VAL A 34 -6.21 5.10 10.86
C VAL A 34 -7.50 5.09 10.05
N PHE A 35 -8.61 4.62 10.63
CA PHE A 35 -9.89 4.61 9.95
C PHE A 35 -10.40 6.03 9.64
N ASP A 36 -10.39 6.92 10.63
CA ASP A 36 -10.92 8.28 10.45
C ASP A 36 -10.04 9.10 9.49
N ALA A 37 -8.71 8.94 9.59
CA ALA A 37 -7.80 9.52 8.61
C ALA A 37 -8.10 9.03 7.19
N ALA A 38 -8.20 7.70 7.00
CA ALA A 38 -8.49 7.11 5.70
C ALA A 38 -9.82 7.60 5.10
N MET A 39 -10.86 7.79 5.92
CA MET A 39 -12.13 8.35 5.45
C MET A 39 -11.99 9.79 5.01
N ALA A 40 -11.24 10.62 5.72
CA ALA A 40 -10.97 12.00 5.34
C ALA A 40 -10.16 12.11 4.03
N TYR A 41 -9.17 11.22 3.81
CA TYR A 41 -8.46 11.14 2.54
C TYR A 41 -9.37 10.68 1.40
N LYS A 42 -10.24 9.70 1.66
CA LYS A 42 -11.18 9.19 0.67
C LYS A 42 -12.21 10.23 0.22
N GLU A 43 -12.72 11.06 1.13
CA GLU A 43 -13.62 12.18 0.81
C GLU A 43 -12.98 13.21 -0.13
N LYS A 44 -11.66 13.31 -0.09
CA LYS A 44 -10.86 14.19 -0.98
C LYS A 44 -10.31 13.47 -2.20
N GLU A 45 -10.67 12.20 -2.41
CA GLU A 45 -10.18 11.37 -3.51
C GLU A 45 -8.65 11.23 -3.55
N ILE A 46 -7.99 11.34 -2.39
CA ILE A 46 -6.54 11.19 -2.26
C ILE A 46 -6.21 9.72 -1.99
N PRO A 47 -5.49 9.04 -2.89
CA PRO A 47 -5.06 7.67 -2.67
C PRO A 47 -3.99 7.58 -1.58
N LEU A 48 -3.94 6.45 -0.90
CA LEU A 48 -3.01 6.20 0.19
C LEU A 48 -1.96 5.15 -0.20
N VAL A 49 -0.78 5.28 0.39
CA VAL A 49 0.29 4.29 0.36
C VAL A 49 0.62 3.87 1.79
N VAL A 50 0.95 2.61 1.98
CA VAL A 50 1.50 2.10 3.24
C VAL A 50 2.97 1.81 3.03
N ILE A 51 3.81 2.31 3.93
CA ILE A 51 5.24 1.99 3.98
C ILE A 51 5.46 0.96 5.09
N GLY A 52 6.07 -0.16 4.77
CA GLY A 52 6.34 -1.27 5.69
C GLY A 52 7.81 -1.65 5.78
N GLY A 53 8.14 -2.42 6.79
CA GLY A 53 9.45 -3.03 6.97
C GLY A 53 9.52 -4.44 6.38
N GLU A 54 10.33 -5.30 7.01
CA GLU A 54 10.51 -6.68 6.60
C GLU A 54 9.28 -7.55 6.89
N GLN A 55 9.07 -8.54 6.03
CA GLN A 55 7.99 -9.54 6.14
C GLN A 55 6.60 -8.91 6.36
N TYR A 56 6.29 -7.85 5.63
CA TYR A 56 5.01 -7.18 5.73
C TYR A 56 3.85 -8.17 5.54
N GLY A 57 2.90 -8.17 6.48
CA GLY A 57 1.77 -9.10 6.52
C GLY A 57 2.03 -10.39 7.27
N ALA A 58 3.22 -10.60 7.85
CA ALA A 58 3.49 -11.75 8.71
C ALA A 58 2.55 -11.75 9.94
N GLY A 59 2.09 -12.95 10.32
CA GLY A 59 1.19 -13.14 11.46
C GLY A 59 -0.27 -13.36 11.12
N SER A 60 -0.75 -12.98 9.93
CA SER A 60 -2.09 -13.31 9.46
C SER A 60 -2.07 -13.59 7.96
N SER A 61 -2.41 -14.80 7.58
CA SER A 61 -2.54 -15.22 6.18
C SER A 61 -3.96 -15.03 5.63
N ARG A 62 -4.74 -14.09 6.20
CA ARG A 62 -6.13 -13.89 5.82
C ARG A 62 -6.27 -12.74 4.83
N ASP A 63 -7.06 -12.95 3.79
CA ASP A 63 -7.44 -11.96 2.79
C ASP A 63 -8.12 -10.70 3.39
N TRP A 64 -8.73 -10.83 4.58
CA TRP A 64 -9.36 -9.72 5.30
C TRP A 64 -8.41 -8.55 5.59
N ALA A 65 -7.15 -8.82 5.90
CA ALA A 65 -6.15 -7.77 6.13
C ALA A 65 -5.92 -6.97 4.84
N ALA A 66 -5.75 -7.66 3.70
CA ALA A 66 -5.59 -7.02 2.40
C ALA A 66 -6.88 -6.31 1.94
N LYS A 67 -8.05 -6.93 2.17
CA LYS A 67 -9.35 -6.32 1.85
C LYS A 67 -9.61 -5.05 2.66
N GLY A 68 -9.31 -5.07 3.95
CA GLY A 68 -9.42 -3.89 4.79
C GLY A 68 -8.50 -2.77 4.32
N THR A 69 -7.27 -3.09 3.93
CA THR A 69 -6.29 -2.16 3.34
C THR A 69 -6.86 -1.50 2.08
N ALA A 70 -7.38 -2.29 1.13
CA ALA A 70 -8.01 -1.77 -0.08
C ALA A 70 -9.22 -0.88 0.21
N LEU A 71 -10.09 -1.28 1.13
CA LEU A 71 -11.30 -0.53 1.52
C LEU A 71 -10.97 0.81 2.19
N LEU A 72 -9.84 0.93 2.86
CA LEU A 72 -9.34 2.18 3.43
C LEU A 72 -8.75 3.13 2.37
N GLY A 73 -8.71 2.75 1.11
CA GLY A 73 -8.22 3.60 0.02
C GLY A 73 -6.72 3.46 -0.28
N VAL A 74 -6.06 2.48 0.32
CA VAL A 74 -4.66 2.18 0.01
C VAL A 74 -4.58 1.56 -1.39
N LYS A 75 -3.72 2.12 -2.24
CA LYS A 75 -3.49 1.67 -3.62
C LYS A 75 -2.20 0.88 -3.77
N ALA A 76 -1.21 1.18 -2.96
CA ALA A 76 0.07 0.49 -2.98
C ALA A 76 0.59 0.27 -1.55
N VAL A 77 1.38 -0.79 -1.40
CA VAL A 77 2.19 -1.04 -0.21
C VAL A 77 3.63 -1.14 -0.67
N ILE A 78 4.51 -0.34 -0.08
CA ILE A 78 5.96 -0.38 -0.33
C ILE A 78 6.61 -0.94 0.93
N ALA A 79 7.33 -2.05 0.83
CA ALA A 79 7.93 -2.70 1.98
C ALA A 79 9.34 -3.22 1.67
N GLU A 80 10.10 -3.55 2.71
CA GLU A 80 11.42 -4.18 2.55
C GLU A 80 11.27 -5.62 2.06
N SER A 81 10.21 -6.32 2.50
CA SER A 81 9.81 -7.65 2.00
C SER A 81 8.38 -7.97 2.41
N PHE A 82 7.80 -8.99 1.79
CA PHE A 82 6.42 -9.42 2.06
C PHE A 82 6.35 -10.87 2.56
N GLU A 83 5.41 -11.13 3.45
CA GLU A 83 4.92 -12.49 3.64
C GLU A 83 4.18 -12.93 2.37
N ARG A 84 4.49 -14.13 1.88
CA ARG A 84 4.09 -14.62 0.56
C ARG A 84 2.57 -14.62 0.33
N ILE A 85 1.80 -15.07 1.31
CA ILE A 85 0.33 -15.18 1.19
C ILE A 85 -0.28 -13.78 1.22
N HIS A 86 0.21 -12.90 2.08
CA HIS A 86 -0.28 -11.52 2.17
C HIS A 86 0.00 -10.72 0.90
N ARG A 87 1.18 -10.90 0.27
CA ARG A 87 1.50 -10.33 -1.03
C ARG A 87 0.43 -10.71 -2.07
N SER A 88 0.11 -12.00 -2.16
CA SER A 88 -0.91 -12.50 -3.11
C SER A 88 -2.30 -11.95 -2.80
N ASN A 89 -2.64 -11.82 -1.51
CA ASN A 89 -3.92 -11.26 -1.09
C ASN A 89 -4.03 -9.77 -1.44
N LEU A 90 -2.96 -8.99 -1.31
CA LEU A 90 -2.95 -7.57 -1.73
C LEU A 90 -3.28 -7.45 -3.22
N VAL A 91 -2.58 -8.20 -4.07
CA VAL A 91 -2.84 -8.24 -5.52
C VAL A 91 -4.28 -8.66 -5.82
N GLY A 92 -4.76 -9.71 -5.16
CA GLY A 92 -6.15 -10.17 -5.28
C GLY A 92 -7.21 -9.14 -4.88
N MET A 93 -6.85 -8.16 -4.07
CA MET A 93 -7.71 -7.03 -3.66
C MET A 93 -7.45 -5.75 -4.45
N GLY A 94 -6.60 -5.77 -5.48
CA GLY A 94 -6.27 -4.62 -6.31
C GLY A 94 -5.33 -3.62 -5.65
N VAL A 95 -4.53 -4.06 -4.69
CA VAL A 95 -3.47 -3.26 -4.06
C VAL A 95 -2.12 -3.74 -4.58
N ILE A 96 -1.29 -2.83 -5.08
CA ILE A 96 -0.01 -3.17 -5.68
C ILE A 96 1.08 -3.27 -4.60
N PRO A 97 1.73 -4.43 -4.44
CA PRO A 97 2.89 -4.56 -3.57
C PRO A 97 4.16 -4.18 -4.31
N PHE A 98 4.99 -3.34 -3.68
CA PHE A 98 6.31 -2.97 -4.14
C PHE A 98 7.35 -3.26 -3.07
N GLU A 99 8.55 -3.65 -3.48
CA GLU A 99 9.71 -3.76 -2.60
C GLU A 99 10.73 -2.68 -2.93
N PHE A 100 11.35 -2.15 -1.88
CA PHE A 100 12.54 -1.33 -2.03
C PHE A 100 13.65 -2.12 -2.71
N THR A 101 14.50 -1.45 -3.48
CA THR A 101 15.64 -2.06 -4.17
C THR A 101 16.97 -1.55 -3.60
N GLY A 102 18.01 -2.35 -3.72
CA GLY A 102 19.34 -2.02 -3.21
C GLY A 102 19.35 -1.83 -1.69
N ASP A 103 19.93 -0.74 -1.23
CA ASP A 103 20.03 -0.39 0.19
C ASP A 103 18.90 0.56 0.65
N ASP A 104 17.95 0.86 -0.25
CA ASP A 104 16.83 1.74 0.05
C ASP A 104 15.84 1.07 1.01
N ASN A 105 15.43 1.84 2.00
CA ASN A 105 14.39 1.47 2.95
C ASN A 105 13.82 2.73 3.61
N ARG A 106 12.77 2.58 4.40
CA ARG A 106 12.13 3.74 5.05
C ARG A 106 13.07 4.57 5.93
N LYS A 107 14.12 3.96 6.49
CA LYS A 107 15.08 4.65 7.36
C LYS A 107 16.16 5.35 6.55
N SER A 108 16.74 4.69 5.53
CA SER A 108 17.75 5.30 4.67
C SER A 108 17.20 6.51 3.92
N LEU A 109 15.91 6.46 3.56
CA LEU A 109 15.19 7.54 2.90
C LEU A 109 14.58 8.55 3.88
N SER A 110 14.75 8.35 5.19
CA SER A 110 14.24 9.24 6.26
C SER A 110 12.73 9.54 6.13
N LEU A 111 11.94 8.53 5.75
CA LEU A 111 10.50 8.70 5.55
C LEU A 111 9.80 8.96 6.88
N SER A 112 9.06 10.06 6.94
CA SER A 112 8.30 10.53 8.10
C SER A 112 6.80 10.24 8.00
N GLY A 113 6.31 9.96 6.76
CA GLY A 113 4.90 9.71 6.44
C GLY A 113 4.14 10.94 5.94
N ASP A 114 4.81 12.08 5.79
CA ASP A 114 4.23 13.31 5.24
C ASP A 114 4.53 13.46 3.73
N GLU A 115 5.31 12.54 3.17
CA GLU A 115 5.77 12.56 1.79
C GLU A 115 4.61 12.34 0.81
N ARG A 116 4.78 12.88 -0.40
CA ARG A 116 3.97 12.52 -1.55
C ARG A 116 4.72 11.52 -2.40
N ILE A 117 4.08 10.39 -2.65
CA ILE A 117 4.64 9.28 -3.41
C ILE A 117 4.02 9.26 -4.80
N SER A 118 4.84 9.36 -5.84
CA SER A 118 4.41 9.26 -7.24
C SER A 118 5.10 8.07 -7.89
N ILE A 119 4.36 7.00 -8.16
CA ILE A 119 4.87 5.80 -8.83
C ILE A 119 4.55 5.94 -10.32
N GLN A 120 5.60 5.88 -11.15
CA GLN A 120 5.50 6.11 -12.59
C GLN A 120 5.26 4.79 -13.35
N ASP A 121 4.84 4.92 -14.62
CA ASP A 121 4.72 3.83 -15.58
C ASP A 121 3.87 2.63 -15.15
N LEU A 122 2.88 2.84 -14.26
CA LEU A 122 1.99 1.77 -13.79
C LEU A 122 1.22 1.09 -14.92
N GLU A 123 0.92 1.81 -16.03
CA GLU A 123 0.18 1.26 -17.18
C GLU A 123 1.02 0.28 -18.02
N THR A 124 2.34 0.35 -17.91
CA THR A 124 3.27 -0.50 -18.65
C THR A 124 4.02 -1.49 -17.77
N ILE A 125 3.56 -1.62 -16.52
CA ILE A 125 4.21 -2.47 -15.52
C ILE A 125 4.21 -3.93 -15.97
N LYS A 126 5.36 -4.58 -15.79
CA LYS A 126 5.55 -6.00 -16.08
C LYS A 126 5.68 -6.80 -14.79
N PRO A 127 5.35 -8.08 -14.80
CA PRO A 127 5.58 -8.94 -13.66
C PRO A 127 7.04 -8.86 -13.22
N LEU A 128 7.26 -8.65 -11.93
CA LEU A 128 8.58 -8.50 -11.30
C LEU A 128 9.45 -7.37 -11.89
N GLY A 129 8.85 -6.46 -12.66
CA GLY A 129 9.53 -5.31 -13.23
C GLY A 129 9.87 -4.24 -12.17
N GLU A 130 10.73 -3.31 -12.56
CA GLU A 130 11.05 -2.14 -11.77
C GLU A 130 10.32 -0.92 -12.31
N VAL A 131 9.96 -0.02 -11.41
CA VAL A 131 9.32 1.27 -11.71
C VAL A 131 10.06 2.39 -10.97
N ASP A 132 10.01 3.59 -11.53
CA ASP A 132 10.51 4.77 -10.86
C ASP A 132 9.46 5.30 -9.88
N CYS A 133 9.92 5.68 -8.70
CA CYS A 133 9.11 6.24 -7.65
C CYS A 133 9.72 7.56 -7.19
N GLU A 134 9.01 8.65 -7.41
CA GLU A 134 9.38 9.96 -6.90
C GLU A 134 8.78 10.14 -5.50
N ILE A 135 9.63 10.54 -4.57
CA ILE A 135 9.29 10.88 -3.20
C ILE A 135 9.51 12.38 -3.04
N LEU A 136 8.43 13.12 -2.84
CA LEU A 136 8.47 14.54 -2.53
C LEU A 136 8.31 14.75 -1.04
N TYR A 137 9.34 15.27 -0.40
CA TYR A 137 9.36 15.55 1.04
C TYR A 137 8.64 16.86 1.39
N SER A 138 8.32 17.03 2.66
CA SER A 138 7.59 18.21 3.16
C SER A 138 8.38 19.52 3.05
N ASP A 139 9.71 19.46 2.98
CA ASP A 139 10.61 20.62 2.75
C ASP A 139 10.69 21.04 1.27
N GLY A 140 10.08 20.27 0.37
CA GLY A 140 10.07 20.50 -1.07
C GLY A 140 11.21 19.83 -1.82
N GLU A 141 12.11 19.11 -1.14
CA GLU A 141 13.12 18.28 -1.80
C GLU A 141 12.44 17.02 -2.39
N SER A 142 13.01 16.47 -3.45
CA SER A 142 12.53 15.22 -4.04
C SER A 142 13.68 14.26 -4.33
N THR A 143 13.37 12.99 -4.22
CA THR A 143 14.29 11.88 -4.54
C THR A 143 13.56 10.88 -5.41
N THR A 144 14.23 10.35 -6.43
CA THR A 144 13.69 9.25 -7.25
C THR A 144 14.43 7.97 -6.91
N ILE A 145 13.67 6.95 -6.56
CA ILE A 145 14.17 5.61 -6.27
C ILE A 145 13.57 4.59 -7.23
N LYS A 146 14.14 3.40 -7.29
CA LYS A 146 13.54 2.27 -7.98
C LYS A 146 12.79 1.37 -7.00
N LEU A 147 11.60 0.95 -7.41
CA LEU A 147 10.82 -0.04 -6.68
C LEU A 147 10.64 -1.27 -7.55
N LYS A 148 10.78 -2.44 -6.95
CA LYS A 148 10.47 -3.71 -7.58
C LYS A 148 8.99 -4.03 -7.42
N CYS A 149 8.28 -4.19 -8.52
CA CYS A 149 6.90 -4.66 -8.50
C CYS A 149 6.84 -6.13 -8.07
N ARG A 150 5.97 -6.42 -7.13
CA ARG A 150 5.74 -7.78 -6.63
C ARG A 150 4.40 -8.35 -7.11
N ILE A 151 4.01 -7.99 -8.32
CA ILE A 151 3.08 -8.74 -9.15
C ILE A 151 3.91 -9.79 -9.86
N ASP A 152 3.66 -11.08 -9.59
CA ASP A 152 4.58 -12.14 -10.01
C ASP A 152 4.18 -12.75 -11.37
N THR A 153 2.93 -12.54 -11.83
CA THR A 153 2.41 -13.13 -13.06
C THR A 153 1.59 -12.15 -13.90
N ALA A 154 1.47 -12.40 -15.20
CA ALA A 154 0.68 -11.55 -16.10
C ALA A 154 -0.82 -11.50 -15.71
N ILE A 155 -1.40 -12.61 -15.26
CA ILE A 155 -2.79 -12.63 -14.82
C ILE A 155 -3.03 -11.78 -13.59
N GLU A 156 -2.05 -11.65 -12.69
CA GLU A 156 -2.14 -10.79 -11.52
C GLU A 156 -2.17 -9.30 -11.91
N ILE A 157 -1.54 -8.90 -13.03
CA ILE A 157 -1.66 -7.54 -13.57
C ILE A 157 -3.12 -7.26 -13.92
N GLU A 158 -3.79 -8.18 -14.63
CA GLU A 158 -5.21 -8.04 -14.97
C GLU A 158 -6.08 -7.92 -13.72
N TYR A 159 -5.76 -8.66 -12.65
CA TYR A 159 -6.50 -8.52 -11.38
C TYR A 159 -6.39 -7.09 -10.81
N VAL A 160 -5.20 -6.51 -10.81
CA VAL A 160 -4.98 -5.15 -10.31
C VAL A 160 -5.68 -4.11 -11.19
N GLU A 161 -5.57 -4.20 -12.51
CA GLU A 161 -6.24 -3.32 -13.48
C GLU A 161 -7.76 -3.31 -13.31
N HIS A 162 -8.32 -4.46 -12.94
CA HIS A 162 -9.75 -4.60 -12.69
C HIS A 162 -10.18 -4.20 -11.28
N GLY A 163 -9.22 -3.86 -10.39
CA GLY A 163 -9.48 -3.52 -8.99
C GLY A 163 -9.70 -4.74 -8.09
N GLY A 164 -9.16 -5.88 -8.49
CA GLY A 164 -9.15 -7.14 -7.75
C GLY A 164 -9.77 -8.32 -8.51
N VAL A 165 -9.43 -9.52 -8.05
CA VAL A 165 -9.80 -10.79 -8.71
C VAL A 165 -11.32 -10.97 -8.89
N LEU A 166 -12.13 -10.54 -7.90
CA LEU A 166 -13.58 -10.65 -7.99
C LEU A 166 -14.16 -9.78 -9.11
N HIS A 167 -13.70 -8.56 -9.26
CA HIS A 167 -14.11 -7.65 -10.32
C HIS A 167 -13.68 -8.17 -11.70
N TYR A 168 -12.49 -8.73 -11.81
CA TYR A 168 -11.99 -9.38 -13.01
C TYR A 168 -12.91 -10.53 -13.44
N VAL A 169 -13.20 -11.46 -12.52
CA VAL A 169 -14.07 -12.60 -12.80
C VAL A 169 -15.48 -12.16 -13.20
N LEU A 170 -16.09 -11.24 -12.47
CA LEU A 170 -17.44 -10.74 -12.78
C LEU A 170 -17.51 -10.08 -14.16
N ARG A 171 -16.50 -9.26 -14.53
CA ARG A 171 -16.48 -8.65 -15.87
C ARG A 171 -16.31 -9.67 -16.98
N ASN A 172 -15.52 -10.72 -16.77
CA ASN A 172 -15.36 -11.78 -17.75
C ASN A 172 -16.64 -12.61 -17.92
N LEU A 173 -17.33 -12.92 -16.83
CA LEU A 173 -18.64 -13.60 -16.90
C LEU A 173 -19.69 -12.75 -17.64
N ALA A 174 -19.72 -11.44 -17.37
CA ALA A 174 -20.63 -10.52 -18.06
C ALA A 174 -20.34 -10.35 -19.56
N LYS A 175 -19.10 -10.56 -20.01
CA LYS A 175 -18.73 -10.52 -21.43
C LYS A 175 -19.05 -11.84 -22.15
N ALA A 176 -19.16 -12.95 -21.41
CA ALA A 176 -19.43 -14.27 -21.95
C ALA A 176 -20.95 -14.59 -22.05
N SER A 177 -21.81 -13.72 -21.50
CA SER A 177 -23.25 -13.76 -21.54
C SER A 177 -23.80 -12.94 -22.71
#